data_2236a5941d341fd4b55a4430c85f2539
#
_entry.id   2236a5941d341fd4b55a4430c85f2539
#
_cell.length_a   1.000
_cell.length_b   1.000
_cell.length_c   1.000
_cell.angle_alpha   90.00
_cell.angle_beta   90.00
_cell.angle_gamma   90.00
#
_symmetry.space_group_name_H-M   'P 1'
#
loop_
_entity.id
_entity.type
_entity.pdbx_description
1 polymer ?
#
loop_
_entity_poly.entity_id
_entity_poly.type
_entity_poly.pdbx_seq_one_letter_code
_entity_poly.pdbx_strand_id
1 'polypeptide(L)'
;MDAIQEAIDTVETLRKRITNISEDAMDLLFREARTHNAWTDTPVTDTQLLELYKLVINGSTSGNCLPARFIFCRTPEAKSRLIPCVNPGNVAKLEAAPVCAIIGYDTMFWEHLPQLFPHRDMTAQYRDNADHAETAAFRNGTLQGAYFMLGARAMGLDFGAMSGFNNKA
;
A
#
# COMPACT_ATOMS: atom_id res chain seq x y z
N MET A 1 1.77 -3.97 34.39
CA MET A 1 2.74 -3.05 33.76
C MET A 1 1.93 -1.95 33.08
N ASP A 2 2.39 -0.73 33.14
CA ASP A 2 1.78 0.38 32.41
C ASP A 2 1.99 0.14 30.90
N ALA A 3 0.96 0.35 30.09
CA ALA A 3 1.01 0.17 28.63
C ALA A 3 2.13 0.99 27.96
N ILE A 4 2.50 2.13 28.56
CA ILE A 4 3.62 2.96 28.12
C ILE A 4 4.95 2.22 28.33
N GLN A 5 5.15 1.61 29.49
CA GLN A 5 6.37 0.86 29.79
C GLN A 5 6.51 -0.36 28.87
N GLU A 6 5.43 -1.09 28.62
CA GLU A 6 5.43 -2.22 27.69
C GLU A 6 5.82 -1.78 26.24
N ALA A 7 5.31 -0.63 25.82
CA ALA A 7 5.68 -0.05 24.52
C ALA A 7 7.17 0.33 24.45
N ILE A 8 7.71 0.94 25.51
CA ILE A 8 9.14 1.30 25.62
C ILE A 8 9.99 0.03 25.54
N ASP A 9 9.68 -0.98 26.35
CA ASP A 9 10.43 -2.24 26.40
C ASP A 9 10.43 -2.95 25.04
N THR A 10 9.30 -2.90 24.33
CA THR A 10 9.17 -3.45 22.97
C THR A 10 10.10 -2.74 21.98
N VAL A 11 10.14 -1.41 21.99
CA VAL A 11 11.02 -0.60 21.13
C VAL A 11 12.48 -0.86 21.49
N GLU A 12 12.84 -0.89 22.75
CA GLU A 12 14.22 -1.17 23.19
C GLU A 12 14.68 -2.56 22.77
N THR A 13 13.81 -3.57 22.92
CA THR A 13 14.08 -4.94 22.49
C THR A 13 14.32 -5.02 20.97
N LEU A 14 13.49 -4.33 20.18
CA LEU A 14 13.69 -4.24 18.74
C LEU A 14 15.03 -3.55 18.41
N ARG A 15 15.35 -2.43 19.07
CA ARG A 15 16.59 -1.67 18.84
C ARG A 15 17.86 -2.42 19.25
N LYS A 16 17.80 -3.26 20.29
CA LYS A 16 18.93 -4.16 20.63
C LYS A 16 19.20 -5.19 19.54
N ARG A 17 18.16 -5.60 18.80
CA ARG A 17 18.25 -6.63 17.75
C ARG A 17 18.55 -6.02 16.39
N ILE A 18 17.95 -4.88 16.05
CA ILE A 18 18.04 -4.25 14.74
C ILE A 18 18.26 -2.75 14.93
N THR A 19 19.45 -2.27 14.55
CA THR A 19 19.79 -0.85 14.58
C THR A 19 19.54 -0.15 13.25
N ASN A 20 19.84 -0.84 12.15
CA ASN A 20 19.65 -0.38 10.77
C ASN A 20 19.44 -1.60 9.85
N ILE A 21 18.91 -1.36 8.67
CA ILE A 21 18.86 -2.39 7.60
C ILE A 21 20.22 -2.48 6.91
N SER A 22 20.49 -3.63 6.26
CA SER A 22 21.75 -3.85 5.54
C SER A 22 21.90 -2.93 4.33
N GLU A 23 23.13 -2.75 3.84
CA GLU A 23 23.40 -1.97 2.62
C GLU A 23 22.72 -2.61 1.40
N ASP A 24 22.73 -3.94 1.29
CA ASP A 24 22.02 -4.66 0.22
C ASP A 24 20.51 -4.37 0.25
N ALA A 25 19.91 -4.29 1.44
CA ALA A 25 18.51 -3.92 1.57
C ALA A 25 18.25 -2.44 1.18
N MET A 26 19.20 -1.54 1.45
CA MET A 26 19.11 -0.15 1.00
C MET A 26 19.21 -0.04 -0.53
N ASP A 27 20.05 -0.85 -1.17
CA ASP A 27 20.15 -0.93 -2.62
C ASP A 27 18.85 -1.47 -3.22
N LEU A 28 18.35 -2.59 -2.72
CA LEU A 28 17.11 -3.22 -3.17
C LEU A 28 15.90 -2.28 -3.06
N LEU A 29 15.75 -1.57 -1.94
CA LEU A 29 14.57 -0.77 -1.69
C LEU A 29 14.62 0.60 -2.37
N PHE A 30 15.83 1.19 -2.54
CA PHE A 30 15.97 2.59 -2.95
C PHE A 30 17.00 2.83 -4.05
N ARG A 31 18.30 2.56 -3.81
CA ARG A 31 19.38 3.07 -4.67
C ARG A 31 19.39 2.43 -6.06
N GLU A 32 19.17 1.11 -6.13
CA GLU A 32 19.10 0.36 -7.38
C GLU A 32 17.68 0.02 -7.84
N ALA A 33 16.69 0.41 -7.05
CA ALA A 33 15.30 0.22 -7.39
C ALA A 33 14.91 0.93 -8.70
N ARG A 34 14.15 0.26 -9.57
CA ARG A 34 13.66 0.79 -10.84
C ARG A 34 12.18 0.49 -11.03
N THR A 35 11.53 1.28 -11.87
CA THR A 35 10.19 0.97 -12.39
C THR A 35 10.34 0.03 -13.58
N HIS A 36 9.79 -1.17 -13.49
CA HIS A 36 9.89 -2.20 -14.52
C HIS A 36 8.75 -2.09 -15.55
N ASN A 37 9.02 -2.49 -16.78
CA ASN A 37 8.07 -2.46 -17.88
C ASN A 37 7.94 -3.82 -18.59
N ALA A 38 8.70 -4.81 -18.15
CA ALA A 38 8.65 -6.19 -18.62
C ALA A 38 8.71 -7.13 -17.41
N TRP A 39 8.16 -8.32 -17.54
CA TRP A 39 7.96 -9.26 -16.47
C TRP A 39 8.43 -10.66 -16.86
N THR A 40 8.81 -11.44 -15.89
CA THR A 40 9.02 -12.89 -16.04
C THR A 40 7.67 -13.61 -15.96
N ASP A 41 7.64 -14.86 -16.39
CA ASP A 41 6.46 -15.74 -16.28
C ASP A 41 6.23 -16.28 -14.84
N THR A 42 6.99 -15.79 -13.88
CA THR A 42 6.89 -16.25 -12.48
C THR A 42 5.56 -15.79 -11.88
N PRO A 43 4.69 -16.71 -11.44
CA PRO A 43 3.41 -16.34 -10.89
C PRO A 43 3.55 -15.67 -9.52
N VAL A 44 2.69 -14.72 -9.23
CA VAL A 44 2.51 -14.15 -7.88
C VAL A 44 1.31 -14.83 -7.24
N THR A 45 1.52 -15.46 -6.08
CA THR A 45 0.50 -16.26 -5.38
C THR A 45 -0.40 -15.41 -4.50
N ASP A 46 -1.61 -15.92 -4.17
CA ASP A 46 -2.51 -15.27 -3.20
C ASP A 46 -1.87 -15.14 -1.82
N THR A 47 -1.06 -16.13 -1.43
CA THR A 47 -0.33 -16.09 -0.16
C THR A 47 0.65 -14.92 -0.13
N GLN A 48 1.44 -14.71 -1.19
CA GLN A 48 2.36 -13.58 -1.27
C GLN A 48 1.62 -12.23 -1.20
N LEU A 49 0.49 -12.10 -1.91
CA LEU A 49 -0.33 -10.87 -1.88
C LEU A 49 -0.92 -10.61 -0.50
N LEU A 50 -1.38 -11.66 0.19
CA LEU A 50 -1.90 -11.54 1.56
C LEU A 50 -0.79 -11.17 2.56
N GLU A 51 0.38 -11.77 2.43
CA GLU A 51 1.53 -11.44 3.28
C GLU A 51 2.02 -10.01 3.04
N LEU A 52 2.07 -9.57 1.78
CA LEU A 52 2.35 -8.19 1.43
C LEU A 52 1.34 -7.23 2.08
N TYR A 53 0.04 -7.52 1.97
CA TYR A 53 -0.99 -6.72 2.62
C TYR A 53 -0.79 -6.63 4.14
N LYS A 54 -0.56 -7.77 4.82
CA LYS A 54 -0.31 -7.82 6.27
C LYS A 54 0.93 -7.03 6.68
N LEU A 55 1.94 -6.99 5.82
CA LEU A 55 3.15 -6.19 6.06
C LEU A 55 2.84 -4.69 5.97
N VAL A 56 2.18 -4.25 4.91
CA VAL A 56 2.02 -2.82 4.60
C VAL A 56 0.98 -2.11 5.46
N ILE A 57 -0.01 -2.82 6.00
CA ILE A 57 -1.00 -2.21 6.92
C ILE A 57 -0.39 -1.73 8.24
N ASN A 58 0.85 -2.16 8.58
CA ASN A 58 1.57 -1.66 9.75
C ASN A 58 2.25 -0.31 9.50
N GLY A 59 2.27 0.17 8.26
CA GLY A 59 2.81 1.48 7.93
C GLY A 59 1.97 2.60 8.53
N SER A 60 2.63 3.64 9.06
CA SER A 60 1.98 4.74 9.76
C SER A 60 1.03 5.54 8.87
N THR A 61 -0.16 5.81 9.39
CA THR A 61 -1.14 6.76 8.80
C THR A 61 -1.67 7.69 9.89
N SER A 62 -2.19 8.84 9.49
CA SER A 62 -2.77 9.82 10.40
C SER A 62 -3.94 9.22 11.19
N GLY A 63 -3.83 9.18 12.53
CA GLY A 63 -4.84 8.55 13.37
C GLY A 63 -5.11 7.08 13.02
N ASN A 64 -4.12 6.38 12.50
CA ASN A 64 -4.24 4.99 12.04
C ASN A 64 -5.44 4.75 11.10
N CYS A 65 -5.75 5.72 10.23
CA CYS A 65 -6.98 5.73 9.44
C CYS A 65 -7.05 4.73 8.28
N LEU A 66 -5.91 4.21 7.83
CA LEU A 66 -5.78 3.11 6.85
C LEU A 66 -6.80 3.17 5.68
N PRO A 67 -6.87 4.26 4.90
CA PRO A 67 -7.90 4.42 3.88
C PRO A 67 -7.65 3.61 2.62
N ALA A 68 -6.44 3.10 2.37
CA ALA A 68 -6.14 2.39 1.13
C ALA A 68 -6.99 1.14 0.96
N ARG A 69 -7.40 0.89 -0.29
CA ARG A 69 -8.08 -0.33 -0.73
C ARG A 69 -7.29 -0.89 -1.90
N PHE A 70 -6.94 -2.19 -1.81
CA PHE A 70 -6.14 -2.88 -2.83
C PHE A 70 -7.00 -3.90 -3.55
N ILE A 71 -7.09 -3.79 -4.88
CA ILE A 71 -7.78 -4.75 -5.73
C ILE A 71 -6.76 -5.40 -6.65
N PHE A 72 -6.65 -6.72 -6.61
CA PHE A 72 -5.70 -7.50 -7.40
C PHE A 72 -6.36 -8.12 -8.63
N CYS A 73 -6.00 -7.61 -9.81
CA CYS A 73 -6.45 -8.12 -11.10
C CYS A 73 -5.43 -9.15 -11.62
N ARG A 74 -5.79 -10.44 -11.57
CA ARG A 74 -4.89 -11.56 -11.87
C ARG A 74 -5.26 -12.32 -13.14
N THR A 75 -6.55 -12.37 -13.46
CA THR A 75 -7.00 -13.10 -14.65
C THR A 75 -6.95 -12.23 -15.91
N PRO A 76 -6.81 -12.82 -17.11
CA PRO A 76 -6.89 -12.08 -18.35
C PRO A 76 -8.17 -11.23 -18.46
N GLU A 77 -9.32 -11.76 -17.99
CA GLU A 77 -10.61 -11.08 -18.02
C GLU A 77 -10.61 -9.85 -17.09
N ALA A 78 -10.02 -9.97 -15.86
CA ALA A 78 -9.90 -8.85 -14.94
C ALA A 78 -8.99 -7.77 -15.51
N LYS A 79 -7.86 -8.15 -16.11
CA LYS A 79 -6.91 -7.21 -16.74
C LYS A 79 -7.52 -6.56 -17.98
N SER A 80 -8.27 -7.29 -18.82
CA SER A 80 -8.91 -6.74 -20.00
C SER A 80 -9.92 -5.62 -19.67
N ARG A 81 -10.55 -5.69 -18.51
CA ARG A 81 -11.43 -4.61 -18.00
C ARG A 81 -10.69 -3.34 -17.62
N LEU A 82 -9.39 -3.43 -17.31
CA LEU A 82 -8.55 -2.25 -17.01
C LEU A 82 -7.97 -1.59 -18.25
N ILE A 83 -7.86 -2.30 -19.37
CA ILE A 83 -7.24 -1.78 -20.61
C ILE A 83 -7.86 -0.46 -21.05
N PRO A 84 -9.20 -0.30 -21.10
CA PRO A 84 -9.80 0.98 -21.50
C PRO A 84 -9.49 2.15 -20.54
N CYS A 85 -9.09 1.84 -19.31
CA CYS A 85 -8.84 2.84 -18.28
C CYS A 85 -7.38 3.35 -18.30
N VAL A 86 -6.43 2.63 -18.91
CA VAL A 86 -5.00 2.99 -18.88
C VAL A 86 -4.57 3.67 -20.17
N ASN A 87 -3.53 4.51 -20.08
CA ASN A 87 -2.92 5.10 -21.28
C ASN A 87 -2.37 4.02 -22.20
N PRO A 88 -2.43 4.20 -23.54
CA PRO A 88 -2.01 3.18 -24.52
C PRO A 88 -0.60 2.63 -24.28
N GLY A 89 0.34 3.47 -23.84
CA GLY A 89 1.72 3.06 -23.54
C GLY A 89 1.85 2.12 -22.32
N ASN A 90 0.80 1.93 -21.54
CA ASN A 90 0.77 1.04 -20.36
C ASN A 90 0.10 -0.31 -20.64
N VAL A 91 -0.59 -0.46 -21.76
CA VAL A 91 -1.40 -1.66 -22.06
C VAL A 91 -0.54 -2.92 -22.08
N ALA A 92 0.54 -2.93 -22.86
CA ALA A 92 1.42 -4.10 -22.98
C ALA A 92 2.02 -4.52 -21.62
N LYS A 93 2.38 -3.53 -20.78
CA LYS A 93 2.89 -3.77 -19.43
C LYS A 93 1.83 -4.38 -18.51
N LEU A 94 0.59 -3.90 -18.59
CA LEU A 94 -0.54 -4.42 -17.82
C LEU A 94 -0.88 -5.86 -18.23
N GLU A 95 -0.93 -6.13 -19.54
CA GLU A 95 -1.25 -7.46 -20.07
C GLU A 95 -0.22 -8.51 -19.66
N ALA A 96 1.07 -8.16 -19.76
CA ALA A 96 2.16 -9.06 -19.44
C ALA A 96 2.36 -9.32 -17.96
N ALA A 97 1.97 -8.39 -17.06
CA ALA A 97 2.18 -8.54 -15.63
C ALA A 97 1.39 -9.74 -15.05
N PRO A 98 1.99 -10.58 -14.18
CA PRO A 98 1.27 -11.67 -13.53
C PRO A 98 0.11 -11.18 -12.66
N VAL A 99 0.21 -9.98 -12.10
CA VAL A 99 -0.86 -9.32 -11.34
C VAL A 99 -0.80 -7.81 -11.55
N CYS A 100 -1.95 -7.16 -11.63
CA CYS A 100 -2.09 -5.72 -11.58
C CYS A 100 -2.84 -5.34 -10.30
N ALA A 101 -2.26 -4.44 -9.50
CA ALA A 101 -2.89 -3.93 -8.29
C ALA A 101 -3.48 -2.54 -8.58
N ILE A 102 -4.78 -2.36 -8.31
CA ILE A 102 -5.43 -1.06 -8.23
C ILE A 102 -5.31 -0.60 -6.79
N ILE A 103 -4.75 0.58 -6.57
CA ILE A 103 -4.65 1.21 -5.26
C ILE A 103 -5.65 2.37 -5.23
N GLY A 104 -6.77 2.13 -4.58
CA GLY A 104 -7.78 3.13 -4.31
C GLY A 104 -7.71 3.63 -2.87
N TYR A 105 -8.56 4.57 -2.53
CA TYR A 105 -8.75 5.02 -1.14
C TYR A 105 -10.23 5.19 -0.84
N ASP A 106 -10.58 4.95 0.40
CA ASP A 106 -11.93 5.03 0.92
C ASP A 106 -12.13 6.38 1.61
N THR A 107 -13.06 7.17 1.12
CA THR A 107 -13.40 8.48 1.69
C THR A 107 -14.25 8.37 2.95
N MET A 108 -14.81 7.19 3.19
CA MET A 108 -15.57 6.86 4.40
C MET A 108 -14.74 6.10 5.44
N PHE A 109 -13.41 6.13 5.34
CA PHE A 109 -12.49 5.47 6.28
C PHE A 109 -12.79 5.79 7.75
N TRP A 110 -13.41 6.92 8.00
CA TRP A 110 -13.76 7.40 9.33
C TRP A 110 -14.77 6.48 10.06
N GLU A 111 -15.52 5.64 9.35
CA GLU A 111 -16.38 4.63 9.95
C GLU A 111 -15.59 3.57 10.76
N HIS A 112 -14.33 3.37 10.40
CA HIS A 112 -13.44 2.41 11.06
C HIS A 112 -12.60 3.01 12.18
N LEU A 113 -12.55 4.33 12.33
CA LEU A 113 -11.74 5.01 13.35
C LEU A 113 -12.04 4.58 14.80
N PRO A 114 -13.29 4.32 15.20
CA PRO A 114 -13.56 3.84 16.55
C PRO A 114 -12.81 2.54 16.90
N GLN A 115 -12.56 1.69 15.89
CA GLN A 115 -11.79 0.46 16.05
C GLN A 115 -10.29 0.68 15.86
N LEU A 116 -9.89 1.47 14.84
CA LEU A 116 -8.50 1.66 14.44
C LEU A 116 -7.75 2.65 15.32
N PHE A 117 -8.47 3.62 15.90
CA PHE A 117 -7.93 4.66 16.78
C PHE A 117 -8.84 4.91 17.98
N PRO A 118 -8.96 3.96 18.93
CA PRO A 118 -9.91 4.03 20.06
C PRO A 118 -9.55 5.08 21.12
N HIS A 119 -8.36 5.69 21.05
CA HIS A 119 -7.86 6.64 22.02
C HIS A 119 -8.62 7.98 22.03
N ARG A 120 -9.25 8.34 20.89
CA ARG A 120 -9.97 9.59 20.72
C ARG A 120 -10.98 9.44 19.58
N ASP A 121 -12.20 9.89 19.81
CA ASP A 121 -13.19 9.99 18.72
C ASP A 121 -12.79 11.11 17.75
N MET A 122 -12.49 10.73 16.53
CA MET A 122 -12.15 11.61 15.41
C MET A 122 -13.19 11.51 14.28
N THR A 123 -14.27 10.75 14.47
CA THR A 123 -15.24 10.42 13.42
C THR A 123 -15.91 11.67 12.87
N ALA A 124 -16.43 12.55 13.76
CA ALA A 124 -17.22 13.71 13.38
C ALA A 124 -16.46 14.70 12.48
N GLN A 125 -15.16 14.89 12.71
CA GLN A 125 -14.35 15.83 11.93
C GLN A 125 -14.22 15.45 10.45
N TYR A 126 -14.36 14.17 10.12
CA TYR A 126 -14.32 13.65 8.74
C TYR A 126 -15.74 13.47 8.18
N ARG A 127 -16.64 12.86 8.95
CA ARG A 127 -18.03 12.65 8.55
C ARG A 127 -18.73 13.96 8.14
N ASP A 128 -18.51 15.01 8.93
CA ASP A 128 -19.20 16.29 8.77
C ASP A 128 -18.43 17.26 7.84
N ASN A 129 -17.30 16.82 7.25
CA ASN A 129 -16.48 17.60 6.32
C ASN A 129 -15.89 16.68 5.23
N ALA A 130 -16.61 16.54 4.13
CA ALA A 130 -16.25 15.68 3.01
C ALA A 130 -14.91 16.05 2.36
N ASP A 131 -14.60 17.33 2.22
CA ASP A 131 -13.33 17.80 1.62
C ASP A 131 -12.13 17.44 2.52
N HIS A 132 -12.33 17.50 3.83
CA HIS A 132 -11.31 17.07 4.78
C HIS A 132 -11.11 15.56 4.76
N ALA A 133 -12.19 14.78 4.68
CA ALA A 133 -12.16 13.34 4.54
C ALA A 133 -11.45 12.92 3.25
N GLU A 134 -11.81 13.51 2.10
CA GLU A 134 -11.17 13.27 0.81
C GLU A 134 -9.66 13.55 0.85
N THR A 135 -9.27 14.73 1.38
CA THR A 135 -7.87 15.12 1.52
C THR A 135 -7.09 14.14 2.40
N ALA A 136 -7.67 13.73 3.52
CA ALA A 136 -7.04 12.77 4.44
C ALA A 136 -6.92 11.38 3.80
N ALA A 137 -7.97 10.91 3.14
CA ALA A 137 -8.00 9.64 2.44
C ALA A 137 -6.95 9.59 1.32
N PHE A 138 -6.87 10.61 0.48
CA PHE A 138 -5.87 10.71 -0.58
C PHE A 138 -4.43 10.71 -0.03
N ARG A 139 -4.12 11.55 0.95
CA ARG A 139 -2.77 11.64 1.55
C ARG A 139 -2.34 10.31 2.16
N ASN A 140 -3.19 9.70 2.96
CA ASN A 140 -2.86 8.47 3.65
C ASN A 140 -2.94 7.24 2.74
N GLY A 141 -3.82 7.22 1.75
CA GLY A 141 -3.84 6.23 0.68
C GLY A 141 -2.55 6.25 -0.14
N THR A 142 -2.01 7.43 -0.43
CA THR A 142 -0.71 7.59 -1.10
C THR A 142 0.44 7.04 -0.26
N LEU A 143 0.46 7.30 1.06
CA LEU A 143 1.44 6.70 1.97
C LEU A 143 1.37 5.17 1.93
N GLN A 144 0.18 4.60 2.04
CA GLN A 144 0.00 3.14 1.98
C GLN A 144 0.38 2.57 0.61
N GLY A 145 0.16 3.30 -0.48
CA GLY A 145 0.67 2.94 -1.80
C GLY A 145 2.20 2.88 -1.85
N ALA A 146 2.89 3.83 -1.20
CA ALA A 146 4.34 3.80 -1.08
C ALA A 146 4.82 2.61 -0.24
N TYR A 147 4.16 2.33 0.90
CA TYR A 147 4.46 1.15 1.71
C TYR A 147 4.25 -0.14 0.93
N PHE A 148 3.20 -0.22 0.11
CA PHE A 148 2.94 -1.37 -0.76
C PHE A 148 4.09 -1.61 -1.74
N MET A 149 4.59 -0.56 -2.39
CA MET A 149 5.71 -0.67 -3.32
C MET A 149 7.01 -1.11 -2.63
N LEU A 150 7.33 -0.51 -1.48
CA LEU A 150 8.51 -0.88 -0.69
C LEU A 150 8.39 -2.30 -0.12
N GLY A 151 7.20 -2.66 0.39
CA GLY A 151 6.92 -4.00 0.90
C GLY A 151 7.04 -5.07 -0.19
N ALA A 152 6.55 -4.80 -1.41
CA ALA A 152 6.70 -5.70 -2.53
C ALA A 152 8.17 -5.98 -2.84
N ARG A 153 9.01 -4.95 -2.92
CA ARG A 153 10.47 -5.12 -3.11
C ARG A 153 11.13 -5.88 -1.97
N ALA A 154 10.77 -5.57 -0.72
CA ALA A 154 11.30 -6.27 0.44
C ALA A 154 10.96 -7.78 0.42
N MET A 155 9.89 -8.17 -0.27
CA MET A 155 9.48 -9.56 -0.47
C MET A 155 10.01 -10.17 -1.79
N GLY A 156 10.90 -9.47 -2.51
CA GLY A 156 11.47 -9.94 -3.78
C GLY A 156 10.52 -9.83 -4.97
N LEU A 157 9.50 -8.97 -4.90
CA LEU A 157 8.62 -8.65 -6.01
C LEU A 157 8.99 -7.28 -6.59
N ASP A 158 9.10 -7.20 -7.90
CA ASP A 158 9.25 -5.92 -8.59
C ASP A 158 7.90 -5.32 -8.98
N PHE A 159 7.89 -4.02 -9.28
CA PHE A 159 6.68 -3.37 -9.75
C PHE A 159 6.95 -2.33 -10.83
N GLY A 160 5.91 -2.03 -11.61
CA GLY A 160 5.88 -0.95 -12.59
C GLY A 160 4.72 -0.02 -12.28
N ALA A 161 4.98 1.03 -11.49
CA ALA A 161 3.94 2.00 -11.13
C ALA A 161 3.40 2.72 -12.38
N MET A 162 2.08 2.93 -12.39
CA MET A 162 1.36 3.64 -13.45
C MET A 162 0.49 4.72 -12.84
N SER A 163 0.65 5.96 -13.32
CA SER A 163 -0.24 7.09 -13.01
C SER A 163 -1.04 7.55 -14.23
N GLY A 164 -0.70 7.03 -15.41
CA GLY A 164 -1.39 7.34 -16.67
C GLY A 164 -2.63 6.47 -16.86
N PHE A 165 -3.75 6.85 -16.22
CA PHE A 165 -5.05 6.19 -16.35
C PHE A 165 -6.18 7.20 -16.17
N ASN A 166 -7.38 6.82 -16.63
CA ASN A 166 -8.59 7.62 -16.53
C ASN A 166 -9.45 7.12 -15.36
N ASN A 167 -9.58 7.91 -14.32
CA ASN A 167 -10.39 7.60 -13.14
C ASN A 167 -11.91 7.56 -13.40
N LYS A 168 -12.36 8.03 -14.57
CA LYS A 168 -13.79 8.09 -14.93
C LYS A 168 -14.22 7.00 -15.90
N ALA A 169 -13.26 6.19 -16.38
CA ALA A 169 -13.51 5.10 -17.32
C ALA A 169 -13.95 3.81 -16.62
#